data_d5b48e977e3040665627d59c5d38515f
#
_entry.id   d5b48e977e3040665627d59c5d38515f
#
_cell.length_a   1.000
_cell.length_b   1.000
_cell.length_c   1.000
_cell.angle_alpha   90.00
_cell.angle_beta   90.00
_cell.angle_gamma   90.00
#
_symmetry.space_group_name_H-M   'P 1'
#
loop_
_entity.id
_entity.type
_entity.pdbx_description
1 polymer ?
#
loop_
_entity_poly.entity_id
_entity_poly.type
_entity_poly.pdbx_seq_one_letter_code
_entity_poly.pdbx_strand_id
1 'polypeptide(L)'
;LGRTGSGKTTVARLLVRLFDPTAGAIRLGGDDLRSFALDDLRRRVVTVSQEVQIFSGTLRDNLTLFDATVPDARVEAVLAELDIVSQAWFTSLPGGLDAEIGPRRRDLSAGEAQMVSLARAFLADPSVVILDEASARLDPATERVLDLAIDRLLRDRTAIVIAHRLATIDRVTDVLVMDGGTVAEWGPRDALAADPQSRYARLRATSRADAGDTDHLPTEDGGSVDLLAIGG
;
A
#
# COMPACT_ATOMS: atom_id res chain seq x y z
N LEU A 1 0.57 -3.02 -14.10
CA LEU A 1 1.29 -4.27 -14.42
C LEU A 1 2.59 -3.93 -15.13
N GLY A 2 3.64 -4.70 -14.89
CA GLY A 2 4.90 -4.55 -15.61
C GLY A 2 6.00 -5.35 -14.94
N ARG A 3 7.00 -5.76 -15.71
CA ARG A 3 8.19 -6.47 -15.21
C ARG A 3 8.92 -5.64 -14.15
N THR A 4 9.72 -6.28 -13.31
CA THR A 4 10.69 -5.59 -12.46
C THR A 4 11.51 -4.62 -13.31
N GLY A 5 11.64 -3.35 -12.88
CA GLY A 5 12.32 -2.32 -13.67
C GLY A 5 11.43 -1.60 -14.70
N SER A 6 10.14 -1.92 -14.86
CA SER A 6 9.23 -1.22 -15.80
C SER A 6 8.88 0.22 -15.41
N GLY A 7 9.33 0.73 -14.25
CA GLY A 7 9.14 2.12 -13.83
C GLY A 7 8.05 2.36 -12.78
N LYS A 8 7.34 1.34 -12.29
CA LYS A 8 6.24 1.50 -11.31
C LYS A 8 6.66 2.18 -10.01
N THR A 9 7.74 1.70 -9.40
CA THR A 9 8.30 2.33 -8.19
C THR A 9 8.75 3.77 -8.45
N THR A 10 9.23 4.06 -9.67
CA THR A 10 9.57 5.43 -10.08
C THR A 10 8.32 6.30 -10.11
N VAL A 11 7.23 5.81 -10.68
CA VAL A 11 5.94 6.53 -10.69
C VAL A 11 5.46 6.77 -9.25
N ALA A 12 5.48 5.76 -8.38
CA ALA A 12 5.10 5.94 -6.97
C ALA A 12 5.95 7.02 -6.29
N ARG A 13 7.27 7.00 -6.49
CA ARG A 13 8.19 8.01 -5.93
C ARG A 13 7.94 9.42 -6.46
N LEU A 14 7.55 9.56 -7.72
CA LEU A 14 7.15 10.82 -8.32
C LEU A 14 5.82 11.33 -7.74
N LEU A 15 4.85 10.43 -7.50
CA LEU A 15 3.55 10.78 -6.92
C LEU A 15 3.65 11.30 -5.47
N VAL A 16 4.57 10.76 -4.68
CA VAL A 16 4.87 11.29 -3.33
C VAL A 16 5.91 12.41 -3.34
N ARG A 17 6.31 12.83 -4.54
CA ARG A 17 7.28 13.91 -4.75
C ARG A 17 8.60 13.72 -4.01
N LEU A 18 9.15 12.48 -4.03
CA LEU A 18 10.55 12.25 -3.66
C LEU A 18 11.50 12.84 -4.70
N PHE A 19 11.03 12.98 -5.94
CA PHE A 19 11.69 13.63 -7.05
C PHE A 19 10.66 14.41 -7.85
N ASP A 20 11.04 15.52 -8.44
CA ASP A 20 10.23 16.24 -9.42
C ASP A 20 10.46 15.64 -10.83
N PRO A 21 9.43 15.58 -11.70
CA PRO A 21 9.58 15.11 -13.06
C PRO A 21 10.49 16.06 -13.84
N THR A 22 11.39 15.51 -14.66
CA THR A 22 12.31 16.31 -15.53
C THR A 22 11.57 17.01 -16.65
N ALA A 23 10.42 16.49 -17.06
CA ALA A 23 9.53 17.09 -18.05
C ALA A 23 8.07 16.71 -17.72
N GLY A 24 7.12 17.53 -18.18
CA GLY A 24 5.70 17.33 -17.87
C GLY A 24 5.32 17.78 -16.46
N ALA A 25 4.16 17.35 -16.01
CA ALA A 25 3.62 17.68 -14.69
C ALA A 25 2.75 16.54 -14.14
N ILE A 26 2.78 16.38 -12.83
CA ILE A 26 1.85 15.52 -12.08
C ILE A 26 0.89 16.43 -11.34
N ARG A 27 -0.40 16.13 -11.41
CA ARG A 27 -1.45 16.97 -10.83
C ARG A 27 -2.26 16.23 -9.79
N LEU A 28 -2.58 16.90 -8.71
CA LEU A 28 -3.47 16.44 -7.66
C LEU A 28 -4.65 17.42 -7.56
N GLY A 29 -5.87 16.95 -7.85
CA GLY A 29 -7.04 17.82 -7.86
C GLY A 29 -6.97 18.96 -8.90
N GLY A 30 -6.19 18.80 -9.96
CA GLY A 30 -5.95 19.81 -11.00
C GLY A 30 -4.68 20.65 -10.80
N ASP A 31 -4.13 20.72 -9.59
CA ASP A 31 -2.96 21.50 -9.26
C ASP A 31 -1.67 20.69 -9.43
N ASP A 32 -0.61 21.33 -9.93
CA ASP A 32 0.71 20.71 -10.05
C ASP A 32 1.27 20.35 -8.68
N LEU A 33 1.82 19.13 -8.51
CA LEU A 33 2.39 18.70 -7.23
C LEU A 33 3.48 19.67 -6.73
N ARG A 34 4.19 20.34 -7.64
CA ARG A 34 5.24 21.31 -7.31
C ARG A 34 4.71 22.57 -6.64
N SER A 35 3.40 22.88 -6.77
CA SER A 35 2.78 24.03 -6.13
C SER A 35 2.42 23.79 -4.65
N PHE A 36 2.38 22.53 -4.20
CA PHE A 36 2.08 22.20 -2.81
C PHE A 36 3.33 22.36 -1.93
N ALA A 37 3.14 22.83 -0.69
CA ALA A 37 4.13 22.64 0.35
C ALA A 37 4.31 21.14 0.61
N LEU A 38 5.56 20.68 0.85
CA LEU A 38 5.83 19.23 1.01
C LEU A 38 5.04 18.61 2.17
N ASP A 39 4.88 19.34 3.26
CA ASP A 39 4.14 18.84 4.42
C ASP A 39 2.65 18.70 4.14
N ASP A 40 2.07 19.60 3.33
CA ASP A 40 0.67 19.49 2.89
C ASP A 40 0.48 18.33 1.93
N LEU A 41 1.42 18.12 1.02
CA LEU A 41 1.38 17.00 0.10
C LEU A 41 1.50 15.66 0.84
N ARG A 42 2.41 15.55 1.81
CA ARG A 42 2.61 14.34 2.62
C ARG A 42 1.41 13.97 3.49
N ARG A 43 0.60 14.95 3.88
CA ARG A 43 -0.70 14.69 4.55
C ARG A 43 -1.75 14.16 3.58
N ARG A 44 -1.72 14.60 2.31
CA ARG A 44 -2.71 14.24 1.29
C ARG A 44 -2.41 12.92 0.58
N VAL A 45 -1.13 12.59 0.41
CA VAL A 45 -0.67 11.41 -0.32
C VAL A 45 0.20 10.57 0.60
N VAL A 46 -0.29 9.40 0.97
CA VAL A 46 0.40 8.47 1.88
C VAL A 46 0.72 7.18 1.16
N THR A 47 1.91 6.66 1.40
CA THR A 47 2.32 5.34 0.93
C THR A 47 2.30 4.34 2.07
N VAL A 48 1.62 3.23 1.87
CA VAL A 48 1.74 2.02 2.68
C VAL A 48 2.68 1.08 1.95
N SER A 49 3.90 0.94 2.47
CA SER A 49 4.94 0.11 1.86
C SER A 49 5.03 -1.25 2.55
N GLN A 50 5.60 -2.21 1.83
CA GLN A 50 5.88 -3.55 2.36
C GLN A 50 6.88 -3.51 3.51
N GLU A 51 7.99 -2.82 3.31
CA GLU A 51 9.00 -2.66 4.35
C GLU A 51 8.57 -1.57 5.31
N VAL A 52 8.09 -1.99 6.48
CA VAL A 52 7.63 -1.07 7.51
C VAL A 52 8.80 -0.75 8.44
N GLN A 53 9.16 0.52 8.47
CA GLN A 53 10.16 1.00 9.43
C GLN A 53 9.54 1.13 10.82
N ILE A 54 10.05 0.37 11.78
CA ILE A 54 9.74 0.51 13.20
C ILE A 54 10.93 1.18 13.89
N PHE A 55 10.67 2.26 14.59
CA PHE A 55 11.66 3.07 15.28
C PHE A 55 11.76 2.63 16.75
N SER A 56 12.94 2.81 17.36
CA SER A 56 13.10 2.65 18.80
C SER A 56 12.33 3.74 19.53
N GLY A 57 11.34 3.37 20.33
CA GLY A 57 10.46 4.27 21.06
C GLY A 57 9.19 3.55 21.49
N THR A 58 8.20 4.29 21.93
CA THR A 58 6.92 3.71 22.30
C THR A 58 6.10 3.29 21.08
N LEU A 59 5.08 2.46 21.27
CA LEU A 59 4.11 2.17 20.21
C LEU A 59 3.40 3.46 19.76
N ARG A 60 3.08 4.37 20.68
CA ARG A 60 2.55 5.70 20.41
C ARG A 60 3.45 6.49 19.45
N ASP A 61 4.76 6.60 19.77
CA ASP A 61 5.74 7.29 18.93
C ASP A 61 5.76 6.72 17.52
N ASN A 62 5.69 5.39 17.43
CA ASN A 62 5.64 4.72 16.12
C ASN A 62 4.34 4.96 15.36
N LEU A 63 3.20 4.99 16.01
CA LEU A 63 1.92 5.27 15.37
C LEU A 63 1.82 6.72 14.87
N THR A 64 2.29 7.68 15.68
CA THR A 64 2.21 9.10 15.37
C THR A 64 3.41 9.64 14.60
N LEU A 65 4.44 8.81 14.35
CA LEU A 65 5.74 9.23 13.81
C LEU A 65 6.36 10.37 14.63
N PHE A 66 6.29 10.24 15.96
CA PHE A 66 6.77 11.22 16.95
C PHE A 66 6.05 12.57 16.93
N ASP A 67 4.88 12.67 16.30
CA ASP A 67 4.04 13.87 16.37
C ASP A 67 3.24 13.87 17.68
N ALA A 68 3.73 14.66 18.64
CA ALA A 68 3.08 14.83 19.94
C ALA A 68 1.77 15.62 19.87
N THR A 69 1.41 16.20 18.73
CA THR A 69 0.15 16.95 18.57
C THR A 69 -1.05 16.06 18.29
N VAL A 70 -0.82 14.78 17.93
CA VAL A 70 -1.89 13.81 17.69
C VAL A 70 -2.50 13.40 19.05
N PRO A 71 -3.79 13.67 19.28
CA PRO A 71 -4.42 13.34 20.57
C PRO A 71 -4.56 11.81 20.74
N ASP A 72 -4.40 11.33 21.98
CA ASP A 72 -4.58 9.92 22.32
C ASP A 72 -5.93 9.35 21.90
N ALA A 73 -7.00 10.13 22.09
CA ALA A 73 -8.33 9.73 21.68
C ALA A 73 -8.42 9.44 20.16
N ARG A 74 -7.63 10.15 19.33
CA ARG A 74 -7.55 9.87 17.88
C ARG A 74 -6.80 8.58 17.60
N VAL A 75 -5.71 8.32 18.31
CA VAL A 75 -4.94 7.08 18.21
C VAL A 75 -5.81 5.89 18.61
N GLU A 76 -6.46 5.97 19.77
CA GLU A 76 -7.35 4.91 20.28
C GLU A 76 -8.52 4.64 19.33
N ALA A 77 -9.13 5.68 18.76
CA ALA A 77 -10.20 5.54 17.78
C ALA A 77 -9.73 4.76 16.53
N VAL A 78 -8.54 5.07 16.00
CA VAL A 78 -7.98 4.35 14.84
C VAL A 78 -7.65 2.90 15.20
N LEU A 79 -7.07 2.64 16.36
CA LEU A 79 -6.78 1.27 16.81
C LEU A 79 -8.06 0.45 16.97
N ALA A 80 -9.14 1.06 17.46
CA ALA A 80 -10.45 0.41 17.56
C ALA A 80 -11.07 0.17 16.17
N GLU A 81 -10.99 1.14 15.25
CA GLU A 81 -11.49 1.03 13.89
C GLU A 81 -10.81 -0.12 13.13
N LEU A 82 -9.50 -0.30 13.35
CA LEU A 82 -8.71 -1.37 12.73
C LEU A 82 -8.79 -2.70 13.50
N ASP A 83 -9.54 -2.76 14.58
CA ASP A 83 -9.64 -3.92 15.48
C ASP A 83 -8.27 -4.37 16.06
N ILE A 84 -7.33 -3.43 16.17
CA ILE A 84 -6.00 -3.69 16.74
C ILE A 84 -6.11 -3.94 18.25
N VAL A 85 -7.01 -3.25 18.92
CA VAL A 85 -7.21 -3.36 20.37
C VAL A 85 -7.58 -4.76 20.83
N SER A 86 -8.20 -5.57 19.97
CA SER A 86 -8.58 -6.97 20.25
C SER A 86 -7.47 -7.97 19.92
N GLN A 87 -6.43 -7.55 19.18
CA GLN A 87 -5.36 -8.44 18.76
C GLN A 87 -4.51 -8.91 19.94
N ALA A 88 -4.19 -10.19 19.97
CA ALA A 88 -3.42 -10.80 21.04
C ALA A 88 -2.05 -10.13 21.26
N TRP A 89 -1.41 -9.70 20.18
CA TRP A 89 -0.13 -9.00 20.26
C TRP A 89 -0.25 -7.65 20.97
N PHE A 90 -1.31 -6.88 20.70
CA PHE A 90 -1.56 -5.58 21.35
C PHE A 90 -1.94 -5.75 22.82
N THR A 91 -2.88 -6.68 23.11
CA THR A 91 -3.33 -6.94 24.48
C THR A 91 -2.22 -7.49 25.39
N SER A 92 -1.21 -8.14 24.80
CA SER A 92 -0.03 -8.64 25.52
C SER A 92 1.07 -7.61 25.74
N LEU A 93 0.92 -6.38 25.19
CA LEU A 93 1.91 -5.31 25.35
C LEU A 93 1.84 -4.72 26.76
N PRO A 94 2.94 -4.80 27.56
CA PRO A 94 2.98 -4.13 28.86
C PRO A 94 2.98 -2.62 28.66
N GLY A 95 1.94 -1.93 29.16
CA GLY A 95 1.80 -0.47 29.03
C GLY A 95 1.04 0.00 27.79
N GLY A 96 0.53 -0.90 26.92
CA GLY A 96 -0.30 -0.52 25.77
C GLY A 96 0.45 0.42 24.82
N LEU A 97 -0.06 1.65 24.64
CA LEU A 97 0.56 2.66 23.78
C LEU A 97 1.96 3.10 24.26
N ASP A 98 2.24 3.02 25.55
CA ASP A 98 3.55 3.40 26.12
C ASP A 98 4.55 2.24 26.12
N ALA A 99 4.15 1.08 25.56
CA ALA A 99 5.04 -0.06 25.42
C ALA A 99 6.23 0.27 24.50
N GLU A 100 7.42 0.00 24.99
CA GLU A 100 8.68 0.20 24.24
C GLU A 100 8.83 -0.87 23.16
N ILE A 101 8.93 -0.46 21.89
CA ILE A 101 9.11 -1.33 20.72
C ILE A 101 10.31 -0.91 19.88
N GLY A 102 10.72 -1.78 18.96
CA GLY A 102 11.79 -1.54 18.01
C GLY A 102 13.08 -2.31 18.30
N PRO A 103 14.15 -2.08 17.54
CA PRO A 103 15.41 -2.81 17.64
C PRO A 103 15.97 -2.83 19.08
N ARG A 104 16.32 -4.04 19.57
CA ARG A 104 16.80 -4.30 20.95
C ARG A 104 15.74 -4.18 22.06
N ARG A 105 14.50 -4.03 21.70
CA ARG A 105 13.32 -4.07 22.57
C ARG A 105 12.41 -5.20 22.11
N ARG A 106 11.07 -4.99 22.15
CA ARG A 106 10.14 -5.91 21.52
C ARG A 106 10.12 -5.64 20.01
N ASP A 107 10.62 -6.58 19.21
CA ASP A 107 10.43 -6.56 17.76
C ASP A 107 8.99 -6.95 17.43
N LEU A 108 8.40 -6.23 16.47
CA LEU A 108 7.12 -6.59 15.89
C LEU A 108 7.32 -7.62 14.78
N SER A 109 6.42 -8.59 14.69
CA SER A 109 6.33 -9.45 13.51
C SER A 109 5.99 -8.63 12.26
N ALA A 110 6.19 -9.20 11.07
CA ALA A 110 5.87 -8.52 9.82
C ALA A 110 4.40 -8.07 9.76
N GLY A 111 3.47 -8.91 10.24
CA GLY A 111 2.04 -8.57 10.29
C GLY A 111 1.73 -7.45 11.28
N GLU A 112 2.31 -7.49 12.49
CA GLU A 112 2.16 -6.44 13.49
C GLU A 112 2.71 -5.10 12.98
N ALA A 113 3.89 -5.11 12.34
CA ALA A 113 4.48 -3.93 11.73
C ALA A 113 3.58 -3.38 10.60
N GLN A 114 2.99 -4.25 9.79
CA GLN A 114 2.06 -3.84 8.74
C GLN A 114 0.79 -3.20 9.31
N MET A 115 0.25 -3.72 10.43
CA MET A 115 -0.87 -3.08 11.14
C MET A 115 -0.51 -1.69 11.65
N VAL A 116 0.70 -1.50 12.18
CA VAL A 116 1.22 -0.17 12.56
C VAL A 116 1.29 0.76 11.35
N SER A 117 1.76 0.27 10.19
CA SER A 117 1.81 1.06 8.95
C SER A 117 0.42 1.49 8.47
N LEU A 118 -0.57 0.60 8.53
CA LEU A 118 -1.96 0.93 8.21
C LEU A 118 -2.53 1.96 9.20
N ALA A 119 -2.28 1.79 10.50
CA ALA A 119 -2.73 2.75 11.51
C ALA A 119 -2.14 4.16 11.28
N ARG A 120 -0.86 4.25 10.87
CA ARG A 120 -0.25 5.52 10.44
C ARG A 120 -1.02 6.16 9.28
N ALA A 121 -1.39 5.36 8.28
CA ALA A 121 -2.16 5.85 7.14
C ALA A 121 -3.56 6.33 7.55
N PHE A 122 -4.23 5.63 8.47
CA PHE A 122 -5.51 6.07 9.03
C PHE A 122 -5.40 7.36 9.85
N LEU A 123 -4.33 7.51 10.64
CA LEU A 123 -4.07 8.72 11.42
C LEU A 123 -3.84 9.93 10.53
N ALA A 124 -3.14 9.75 9.41
CA ALA A 124 -2.87 10.80 8.44
C ALA A 124 -4.12 11.23 7.65
N ASP A 125 -5.15 10.36 7.55
CA ASP A 125 -6.41 10.58 6.82
C ASP A 125 -6.20 11.18 5.41
N PRO A 126 -5.45 10.49 4.53
CA PRO A 126 -5.07 11.02 3.24
C PRO A 126 -6.21 10.98 2.23
N SER A 127 -6.16 11.85 1.22
CA SER A 127 -7.06 11.77 0.05
C SER A 127 -6.57 10.78 -1.01
N VAL A 128 -5.26 10.47 -1.03
CA VAL A 128 -4.65 9.50 -1.95
C VAL A 128 -3.81 8.51 -1.17
N VAL A 129 -4.05 7.23 -1.40
CA VAL A 129 -3.27 6.13 -0.81
C VAL A 129 -2.53 5.40 -1.91
N ILE A 130 -1.23 5.23 -1.73
CA ILE A 130 -0.40 4.38 -2.58
C ILE A 130 -0.10 3.12 -1.78
N LEU A 131 -0.60 1.98 -2.24
CA LEU A 131 -0.27 0.67 -1.69
C LEU A 131 0.85 0.06 -2.53
N ASP A 132 2.00 -0.09 -1.93
CA ASP A 132 3.11 -0.87 -2.50
C ASP A 132 3.09 -2.25 -1.84
N GLU A 133 2.31 -3.16 -2.43
CA GLU A 133 2.06 -4.48 -1.90
C GLU A 133 3.14 -5.44 -2.37
N ALA A 134 4.11 -5.69 -1.52
CA ALA A 134 4.96 -6.81 -1.69
C ALA A 134 4.60 -7.92 -0.69
N SER A 135 4.69 -9.13 -1.15
CA SER A 135 4.24 -10.34 -0.48
C SER A 135 5.09 -10.70 0.74
N ALA A 136 4.83 -10.11 1.89
CA ALA A 136 5.21 -10.79 3.12
C ALA A 136 4.34 -12.08 3.20
N ARG A 137 4.96 -13.23 3.40
CA ARG A 137 4.21 -14.45 3.73
C ARG A 137 3.70 -14.29 5.15
N LEU A 138 2.46 -13.86 5.27
CA LEU A 138 1.74 -13.77 6.53
C LEU A 138 0.92 -15.04 6.73
N ASP A 139 0.62 -15.36 7.99
CA ASP A 139 -0.35 -16.40 8.26
C ASP A 139 -1.76 -15.96 7.79
N PRO A 140 -2.64 -16.91 7.42
CA PRO A 140 -3.94 -16.59 6.83
C PRO A 140 -4.88 -15.77 7.73
N ALA A 141 -4.71 -15.83 9.05
CA ALA A 141 -5.53 -15.06 9.98
C ALA A 141 -5.10 -13.59 9.97
N THR A 142 -3.81 -13.32 10.07
CA THR A 142 -3.23 -11.97 9.96
C THR A 142 -3.53 -11.36 8.60
N GLU A 143 -3.42 -12.13 7.52
CA GLU A 143 -3.73 -11.66 6.16
C GLU A 143 -5.17 -11.16 6.04
N ARG A 144 -6.16 -11.90 6.57
CA ARG A 144 -7.57 -11.47 6.56
C ARG A 144 -7.80 -10.16 7.33
N VAL A 145 -7.14 -9.98 8.46
CA VAL A 145 -7.26 -8.75 9.26
C VAL A 145 -6.70 -7.56 8.48
N LEU A 146 -5.53 -7.74 7.85
CA LEU A 146 -4.91 -6.73 7.00
C LEU A 146 -5.77 -6.39 5.78
N ASP A 147 -6.35 -7.39 5.13
CA ASP A 147 -7.25 -7.20 3.99
C ASP A 147 -8.46 -6.34 4.35
N LEU A 148 -9.10 -6.62 5.47
CA LEU A 148 -10.22 -5.81 5.97
C LEU A 148 -9.79 -4.38 6.32
N ALA A 149 -8.61 -4.21 6.90
CA ALA A 149 -8.06 -2.90 7.20
C ALA A 149 -7.74 -2.11 5.91
N ILE A 150 -7.16 -2.75 4.90
CA ILE A 150 -6.92 -2.15 3.59
C ILE A 150 -8.24 -1.74 2.93
N ASP A 151 -9.26 -2.61 2.92
CA ASP A 151 -10.57 -2.28 2.34
C ASP A 151 -11.22 -1.05 3.01
N ARG A 152 -11.05 -0.91 4.33
CA ARG A 152 -11.51 0.27 5.06
C ARG A 152 -10.68 1.51 4.69
N LEU A 153 -9.36 1.38 4.59
CA LEU A 153 -8.47 2.49 4.24
C LEU A 153 -8.77 3.04 2.84
N LEU A 154 -9.09 2.17 1.88
CA LEU A 154 -9.34 2.56 0.50
C LEU A 154 -10.74 3.15 0.26
N ARG A 155 -11.68 2.97 1.19
CA ARG A 155 -13.04 3.46 1.05
C ARG A 155 -13.06 5.00 0.97
N ASP A 156 -13.74 5.53 -0.04
CA ASP A 156 -13.92 6.97 -0.30
C ASP A 156 -12.58 7.72 -0.52
N ARG A 157 -11.52 7.00 -0.98
CA ARG A 157 -10.22 7.58 -1.28
C ARG A 157 -9.73 7.16 -2.66
N THR A 158 -8.93 8.00 -3.28
CA THR A 158 -8.20 7.60 -4.48
C THR A 158 -7.08 6.64 -4.10
N ALA A 159 -7.09 5.45 -4.69
CA ALA A 159 -6.08 4.44 -4.42
C ALA A 159 -5.23 4.14 -5.65
N ILE A 160 -3.93 4.03 -5.46
CA ILE A 160 -2.99 3.53 -6.45
C ILE A 160 -2.34 2.28 -5.87
N VAL A 161 -2.57 1.14 -6.51
CA VAL A 161 -2.10 -0.15 -6.01
C VAL A 161 -1.02 -0.70 -6.92
N ILE A 162 0.17 -0.94 -6.35
CA ILE A 162 1.24 -1.68 -7.00
C ILE A 162 1.12 -3.11 -6.50
N ALA A 163 0.36 -3.93 -7.24
CA ALA A 163 -0.01 -5.25 -6.80
C ALA A 163 0.90 -6.33 -7.39
N HIS A 164 1.27 -7.27 -6.53
CA HIS A 164 1.94 -8.52 -6.87
C HIS A 164 0.98 -9.72 -6.83
N ARG A 165 -0.26 -9.53 -6.34
CA ARG A 165 -1.28 -10.55 -6.18
C ARG A 165 -2.52 -10.23 -7.00
N LEU A 166 -3.13 -11.25 -7.60
CA LEU A 166 -4.39 -11.10 -8.35
C LEU A 166 -5.55 -10.61 -7.48
N ALA A 167 -5.64 -11.08 -6.24
CA ALA A 167 -6.72 -10.70 -5.31
C ALA A 167 -6.79 -9.18 -5.07
N THR A 168 -5.64 -8.50 -5.05
CA THR A 168 -5.58 -7.05 -4.88
C THR A 168 -6.08 -6.30 -6.11
N ILE A 169 -5.95 -6.91 -7.31
CA ILE A 169 -6.41 -6.33 -8.56
C ILE A 169 -7.94 -6.30 -8.64
N ASP A 170 -8.61 -7.24 -7.99
CA ASP A 170 -10.07 -7.28 -7.99
C ASP A 170 -10.71 -6.09 -7.24
N ARG A 171 -9.91 -5.33 -6.47
CA ARG A 171 -10.32 -4.13 -5.72
C ARG A 171 -10.28 -2.84 -6.52
N VAL A 172 -9.70 -2.84 -7.72
CA VAL A 172 -9.47 -1.62 -8.51
C VAL A 172 -10.42 -1.52 -9.70
N THR A 173 -10.72 -0.29 -10.09
CA THR A 173 -11.58 0.02 -11.25
C THR A 173 -10.81 0.02 -12.54
N ASP A 174 -9.59 0.56 -12.54
CA ASP A 174 -8.75 0.72 -13.70
C ASP A 174 -7.41 0.00 -13.54
N VAL A 175 -6.87 -0.47 -14.64
CA VAL A 175 -5.57 -1.14 -14.70
C VAL A 175 -4.66 -0.39 -15.64
N LEU A 176 -3.42 -0.14 -15.19
CA LEU A 176 -2.36 0.43 -15.99
C LEU A 176 -1.20 -0.58 -16.09
N VAL A 177 -0.84 -0.94 -17.31
CA VAL A 177 0.30 -1.83 -17.60
C VAL A 177 1.47 -0.99 -18.06
N MET A 178 2.62 -1.13 -17.39
CA MET A 178 3.87 -0.46 -17.75
C MET A 178 4.86 -1.44 -18.35
N ASP A 179 5.57 -0.98 -19.37
CA ASP A 179 6.63 -1.73 -20.03
C ASP A 179 7.75 -0.78 -20.46
N GLY A 180 8.99 -1.06 -20.07
CA GLY A 180 10.15 -0.24 -20.43
C GLY A 180 10.02 1.26 -20.10
N GLY A 181 9.38 1.61 -18.98
CA GLY A 181 9.17 3.00 -18.54
C GLY A 181 8.02 3.73 -19.24
N THR A 182 7.24 3.04 -20.08
CA THR A 182 6.10 3.61 -20.80
C THR A 182 4.79 2.91 -20.41
N VAL A 183 3.65 3.60 -20.63
CA VAL A 183 2.33 3.00 -20.47
C VAL A 183 2.06 2.15 -21.72
N ALA A 184 2.02 0.83 -21.55
CA ALA A 184 1.78 -0.12 -22.61
C ALA A 184 0.27 -0.43 -22.80
N GLU A 185 -0.52 -0.32 -21.72
CA GLU A 185 -1.96 -0.51 -21.73
C GLU A 185 -2.58 0.24 -20.54
N TRP A 186 -3.78 0.79 -20.74
CA TRP A 186 -4.56 1.40 -19.68
C TRP A 186 -6.04 1.35 -20.00
N GLY A 187 -6.86 1.06 -19.00
CA GLY A 187 -8.30 1.08 -19.16
C GLY A 187 -9.06 0.43 -18.01
N PRO A 188 -10.41 0.43 -18.08
CA PRO A 188 -11.24 -0.25 -17.10
C PRO A 188 -10.90 -1.73 -16.99
N ARG A 189 -10.69 -2.19 -15.74
CA ARG A 189 -10.28 -3.57 -15.44
C ARG A 189 -11.14 -4.61 -16.16
N ASP A 190 -12.46 -4.46 -16.09
CA ASP A 190 -13.39 -5.46 -16.65
C ASP A 190 -13.34 -5.49 -18.18
N ALA A 191 -13.15 -4.33 -18.82
CA ALA A 191 -12.99 -4.24 -20.27
C ALA A 191 -11.69 -4.92 -20.72
N LEU A 192 -10.57 -4.64 -20.03
CA LEU A 192 -9.28 -5.28 -20.31
C LEU A 192 -9.31 -6.78 -20.03
N ALA A 193 -10.04 -7.21 -19.00
CA ALA A 193 -10.18 -8.63 -18.65
C ALA A 193 -10.99 -9.42 -19.69
N ALA A 194 -11.93 -8.75 -20.37
CA ALA A 194 -12.78 -9.37 -21.40
C ALA A 194 -12.12 -9.43 -22.77
N ASP A 195 -11.08 -8.64 -23.04
CA ASP A 195 -10.35 -8.63 -24.31
C ASP A 195 -9.21 -9.66 -24.30
N PRO A 196 -9.28 -10.76 -25.09
CA PRO A 196 -8.21 -11.75 -25.16
C PRO A 196 -6.89 -11.21 -25.72
N GLN A 197 -6.90 -10.07 -26.42
CA GLN A 197 -5.70 -9.43 -26.94
C GLN A 197 -5.04 -8.49 -25.92
N SER A 198 -5.74 -8.16 -24.83
CA SER A 198 -5.22 -7.34 -23.76
C SER A 198 -3.98 -8.00 -23.11
N ARG A 199 -2.97 -7.20 -22.81
CA ARG A 199 -1.82 -7.63 -22.02
C ARG A 199 -2.26 -8.05 -20.61
N TYR A 200 -3.20 -7.31 -20.01
CA TYR A 200 -3.77 -7.63 -18.73
C TYR A 200 -4.49 -8.98 -18.72
N ALA A 201 -5.34 -9.27 -19.71
CA ALA A 201 -6.04 -10.55 -19.81
C ALA A 201 -5.06 -11.72 -19.91
N ARG A 202 -4.01 -11.59 -20.72
CA ARG A 202 -2.96 -12.63 -20.86
C ARG A 202 -2.22 -12.87 -19.55
N LEU A 203 -1.82 -11.80 -18.86
CA LEU A 203 -1.16 -11.91 -17.55
C LEU A 203 -2.07 -12.58 -16.52
N ARG A 204 -3.37 -12.20 -16.50
CA ARG A 204 -4.36 -12.82 -15.61
C ARG A 204 -4.56 -14.32 -15.91
N ALA A 205 -4.58 -14.70 -17.18
CA ALA A 205 -4.72 -16.10 -17.59
C ALA A 205 -3.52 -16.95 -17.16
N THR A 206 -2.30 -16.44 -17.32
CA THR A 206 -1.07 -17.13 -16.90
C THR A 206 -1.03 -17.31 -15.39
N SER A 207 -1.38 -16.28 -14.62
CA SER A 207 -1.42 -16.36 -13.16
C SER A 207 -2.46 -17.34 -12.60
N ARG A 208 -3.58 -17.54 -13.33
CA ARG A 208 -4.58 -18.55 -12.95
C ARG A 208 -4.14 -19.97 -13.27
N ALA A 209 -3.33 -20.16 -14.31
CA ALA A 209 -2.78 -21.46 -14.67
C ALA A 209 -1.73 -21.93 -13.63
N ASP A 210 -0.97 -20.99 -13.08
CA ASP A 210 0.03 -21.27 -12.04
C ASP A 210 -0.59 -21.36 -10.62
N ALA A 211 -1.79 -20.82 -10.40
CA ALA A 211 -2.53 -20.82 -9.11
C ALA A 211 -3.04 -22.21 -8.69
N GLY A 212 -2.67 -23.28 -9.39
CA GLY A 212 -2.77 -24.65 -8.88
C GLY A 212 -1.85 -24.90 -7.69
N ASP A 213 -0.83 -24.05 -7.44
CA ASP A 213 0.15 -24.25 -6.36
C ASP A 213 0.66 -22.96 -5.66
N THR A 214 0.48 -21.77 -6.22
CA THR A 214 0.87 -20.51 -5.55
C THR A 214 0.11 -19.30 -6.10
N ASP A 215 -0.41 -18.45 -5.22
CA ASP A 215 -1.16 -17.19 -5.51
C ASP A 215 -0.23 -16.06 -6.03
N HIS A 216 0.72 -16.38 -6.89
CA HIS A 216 1.67 -15.41 -7.46
C HIS A 216 1.51 -15.24 -8.96
N LEU A 217 1.67 -13.98 -9.44
CA LEU A 217 1.75 -13.67 -10.87
C LEU A 217 3.02 -14.28 -11.49
N PRO A 218 2.95 -14.99 -12.64
CA PRO A 218 4.10 -15.59 -13.26
C PRO A 218 5.10 -14.55 -13.73
N THR A 219 6.34 -14.94 -13.73
CA THR A 219 7.44 -14.18 -14.26
C THR A 219 7.85 -14.75 -15.62
N GLU A 220 7.91 -13.95 -16.66
CA GLU A 220 8.73 -14.29 -17.81
C GLU A 220 10.18 -14.09 -17.37
N ASP A 221 10.98 -15.13 -17.34
CA ASP A 221 12.38 -15.16 -16.87
C ASP A 221 12.61 -15.05 -15.35
N GLY A 222 11.72 -15.61 -14.51
CA GLY A 222 11.97 -15.71 -13.05
C GLY A 222 11.91 -14.39 -12.26
N GLY A 223 11.41 -13.29 -12.84
CA GLY A 223 11.21 -12.01 -12.16
C GLY A 223 9.75 -11.75 -11.75
N SER A 224 9.48 -11.13 -10.61
CA SER A 224 8.12 -10.77 -10.19
C SER A 224 7.48 -9.72 -11.10
N VAL A 225 6.17 -9.86 -11.35
CA VAL A 225 5.38 -8.91 -12.13
C VAL A 225 4.57 -8.04 -11.18
N ASP A 226 4.83 -6.75 -11.21
CA ASP A 226 4.15 -5.76 -10.36
C ASP A 226 3.01 -5.07 -11.11
N LEU A 227 1.91 -4.82 -10.43
CA LEU A 227 0.74 -4.16 -10.97
C LEU A 227 0.59 -2.75 -10.41
N LEU A 228 0.40 -1.76 -11.28
CA LEU A 228 -0.10 -0.45 -10.87
C LEU A 228 -1.57 -0.36 -11.25
N ALA A 229 -2.44 -0.08 -10.28
CA ALA A 229 -3.87 0.03 -10.48
C ALA A 229 -4.42 1.26 -9.76
N ILE A 230 -5.46 1.86 -10.31
CA ILE A 230 -6.06 3.11 -9.81
C ILE A 230 -7.53 2.81 -9.49
N GLY A 231 -7.94 3.16 -8.26
CA GLY A 231 -9.31 3.10 -7.80
C GLY A 231 -9.74 4.44 -7.19
N GLY A 232 -11.00 4.79 -7.33
CA GLY A 232 -11.59 5.99 -6.76
C GLY A 232 -13.09 5.82 -6.58
#